data_964bbc92377428a0891e0fd8cbdf7d03
#
_entry.id   964bbc92377428a0891e0fd8cbdf7d03
#
_cell.length_a   1.000
_cell.length_b   1.000
_cell.length_c   1.000
_cell.angle_alpha   90.00
_cell.angle_beta   90.00
_cell.angle_gamma   90.00
#
_symmetry.space_group_name_H-M   'P 1'
#
loop_
_entity.id
_entity.type
_entity.pdbx_description
1 polymer ?
#
loop_
_entity_poly.entity_id
_entity_poly.type
_entity_poly.pdbx_seq_one_letter_code
_entity_poly.pdbx_strand_id
1 'polypeptide(L)'
;GQGTLYPDIIESGVSAGKSAHVIKSHHNVGGLPEKMNFELIEPLKDLFKDEVRKVGSELNIPDELTKRHPFPGPGLGVRIIGEITRERVFILQEADEIFINILKEENEYDNIWQAFAVLIPVKTVGVMGDQRTYENLIALRAVTSLDGMTADWYRMPSEVLSKISNKIVNNVNGVNRVVYDITSKPPGTIEWE
;
A
#
# COMPACT_ATOMS: atom_id res chain seq x y z
N GLY A 1 16.62 4.39 18.26
CA GLY A 1 15.16 4.46 18.39
C GLY A 1 14.47 3.50 17.46
N GLN A 2 13.44 2.82 17.92
CA GLN A 2 12.61 1.91 17.13
C GLN A 2 11.13 2.29 17.29
N GLY A 3 10.39 2.28 16.20
CA GLY A 3 8.96 2.62 16.15
C GLY A 3 8.04 1.43 16.41
N THR A 4 8.41 0.53 17.30
CA THR A 4 7.58 -0.61 17.73
C THR A 4 6.26 -0.10 18.30
N LEU A 5 5.14 -0.71 17.89
CA LEU A 5 3.81 -0.44 18.39
C LEU A 5 3.30 -1.58 19.27
N TYR A 6 2.29 -1.31 20.10
CA TYR A 6 1.68 -2.32 20.95
C TYR A 6 1.18 -3.56 20.18
N PRO A 7 0.48 -3.42 19.03
CA PRO A 7 0.11 -4.58 18.20
C PRO A 7 1.31 -5.43 17.73
N ASP A 8 2.44 -4.81 17.43
CA ASP A 8 3.65 -5.55 17.00
C ASP A 8 4.15 -6.48 18.10
N ILE A 9 4.05 -6.07 19.36
CA ILE A 9 4.45 -6.88 20.54
C ILE A 9 3.49 -8.06 20.73
N ILE A 10 2.18 -7.84 20.58
CA ILE A 10 1.17 -8.89 20.76
C ILE A 10 1.27 -9.91 19.63
N GLU A 11 1.35 -9.46 18.38
CA GLU A 11 1.37 -10.30 17.20
C GLU A 11 2.68 -11.12 17.07
N SER A 12 3.78 -10.64 17.65
CA SER A 12 5.07 -11.36 17.64
C SER A 12 5.15 -12.49 18.68
N GLY A 13 4.12 -12.70 19.50
CA GLY A 13 4.05 -13.83 20.43
C GLY A 13 4.93 -13.69 21.69
N VAL A 14 5.53 -12.53 21.93
CA VAL A 14 6.38 -12.29 23.10
C VAL A 14 5.57 -12.34 24.42
N SER A 15 4.26 -12.13 24.34
CA SER A 15 3.35 -12.16 25.52
C SER A 15 2.61 -13.48 25.73
N ALA A 16 2.59 -14.39 24.77
CA ALA A 16 1.87 -15.66 24.84
C ALA A 16 2.86 -16.83 24.96
N GLY A 17 2.83 -17.52 26.10
CA GLY A 17 3.68 -18.71 26.33
C GLY A 17 3.59 -19.72 25.19
N LYS A 18 4.67 -20.41 24.97
CA LYS A 18 5.12 -21.52 24.07
C LYS A 18 4.19 -22.18 23.04
N SER A 19 2.97 -21.66 22.75
CA SER A 19 2.01 -22.32 21.85
C SER A 19 1.35 -21.41 20.80
N ALA A 20 1.69 -20.14 20.72
CA ALA A 20 1.15 -19.25 19.70
C ALA A 20 2.04 -19.30 18.44
N HIS A 21 1.45 -19.61 17.29
CA HIS A 21 2.14 -19.44 16.00
C HIS A 21 2.52 -17.97 15.84
N VAL A 22 3.82 -17.72 15.61
CA VAL A 22 4.33 -16.38 15.27
C VAL A 22 3.71 -15.94 13.96
N ILE A 23 2.78 -14.99 14.02
CA ILE A 23 2.02 -14.54 12.85
C ILE A 23 2.84 -13.57 11.99
N LYS A 24 3.77 -12.81 12.61
CA LYS A 24 4.64 -11.87 11.90
C LYS A 24 6.05 -11.87 12.49
N SER A 25 7.04 -12.21 11.68
CA SER A 25 8.46 -12.19 12.04
C SER A 25 9.20 -10.93 11.56
N HIS A 26 8.54 -10.05 10.82
CA HIS A 26 9.18 -8.94 10.09
C HIS A 26 9.15 -7.57 10.81
N HIS A 27 8.58 -7.49 12.00
CA HIS A 27 8.53 -6.23 12.78
C HIS A 27 9.74 -6.02 13.71
N ASN A 28 10.81 -6.81 13.58
CA ASN A 28 12.01 -6.76 14.42
C ASN A 28 11.77 -6.91 15.94
N VAL A 29 10.57 -7.30 16.35
CA VAL A 29 10.29 -7.63 17.74
C VAL A 29 10.88 -9.02 18.03
N GLY A 30 11.92 -9.06 18.87
CA GLY A 30 12.70 -10.28 19.13
C GLY A 30 13.69 -10.68 18.03
N GLY A 31 13.81 -9.90 16.94
CA GLY A 31 14.74 -10.15 15.83
C GLY A 31 16.05 -9.37 15.91
N LEU A 32 16.22 -8.52 16.91
CA LEU A 32 17.47 -7.79 17.12
C LEU A 32 18.55 -8.69 17.72
N PRO A 33 19.85 -8.49 17.40
CA PRO A 33 20.94 -9.25 17.98
C PRO A 33 20.95 -9.15 19.51
N GLU A 34 21.19 -10.28 20.19
CA GLU A 34 21.26 -10.32 21.67
C GLU A 34 22.38 -9.42 22.24
N LYS A 35 23.44 -9.18 21.48
CA LYS A 35 24.54 -8.31 21.85
C LYS A 35 24.57 -7.08 20.96
N MET A 36 24.02 -5.98 21.46
CA MET A 36 24.12 -4.65 20.85
C MET A 36 24.92 -3.73 21.78
N ASN A 37 25.76 -2.87 21.18
CA ASN A 37 26.54 -1.88 21.94
C ASN A 37 25.79 -0.56 22.13
N PHE A 38 24.45 -0.58 22.10
CA PHE A 38 23.59 0.59 22.31
C PHE A 38 22.28 0.16 22.98
N GLU A 39 21.64 1.10 23.66
CA GLU A 39 20.31 0.93 24.26
C GLU A 39 19.21 1.09 23.21
N LEU A 40 18.15 0.30 23.36
CA LEU A 40 16.96 0.39 22.55
C LEU A 40 15.95 1.36 23.21
N ILE A 41 15.48 2.34 22.44
CA ILE A 41 14.44 3.28 22.87
C ILE A 41 13.20 3.04 22.01
N GLU A 42 12.09 2.66 22.63
CA GLU A 42 10.81 2.33 21.98
C GLU A 42 9.67 3.21 22.56
N PRO A 43 9.61 4.49 22.19
CA PRO A 43 8.69 5.45 22.81
C PRO A 43 7.22 5.19 22.48
N LEU A 44 6.93 4.37 21.48
CA LEU A 44 5.57 4.11 20.98
C LEU A 44 5.05 2.71 21.33
N LYS A 45 5.82 1.90 22.07
CA LYS A 45 5.55 0.48 22.31
C LYS A 45 4.23 0.17 23.05
N ASP A 46 3.69 1.14 23.75
CA ASP A 46 2.44 1.01 24.52
C ASP A 46 1.24 1.66 23.80
N LEU A 47 1.42 2.12 22.54
CA LEU A 47 0.42 2.83 21.76
C LEU A 47 -0.09 2.00 20.58
N PHE A 48 -1.39 2.18 20.28
CA PHE A 48 -1.98 1.73 19.02
C PHE A 48 -1.70 2.75 17.90
N LYS A 49 -1.86 2.31 16.64
CA LYS A 49 -1.54 3.12 15.47
C LYS A 49 -2.35 4.42 15.37
N ASP A 50 -3.61 4.39 15.78
CA ASP A 50 -4.47 5.56 15.82
C ASP A 50 -4.05 6.56 16.91
N GLU A 51 -3.56 6.06 18.05
CA GLU A 51 -3.01 6.89 19.13
C GLU A 51 -1.70 7.56 18.69
N VAL A 52 -0.82 6.82 17.99
CA VAL A 52 0.41 7.39 17.42
C VAL A 52 0.08 8.51 16.42
N ARG A 53 -0.95 8.35 15.59
CA ARG A 53 -1.42 9.40 14.70
C ARG A 53 -1.90 10.64 15.44
N LYS A 54 -2.62 10.48 16.55
CA LYS A 54 -3.04 11.58 17.42
C LYS A 54 -1.83 12.30 18.02
N VAL A 55 -0.86 11.55 18.56
CA VAL A 55 0.41 12.12 19.04
C VAL A 55 1.12 12.90 17.94
N GLY A 56 1.17 12.35 16.71
CA GLY A 56 1.72 13.04 15.56
C GLY A 56 1.05 14.39 15.29
N SER A 57 -0.28 14.43 15.35
CA SER A 57 -1.05 15.67 15.18
C SER A 57 -0.78 16.68 16.31
N GLU A 58 -0.70 16.25 17.57
CA GLU A 58 -0.33 17.10 18.72
C GLU A 58 1.08 17.66 18.59
N LEU A 59 1.99 16.93 17.95
CA LEU A 59 3.35 17.39 17.64
C LEU A 59 3.43 18.27 16.38
N ASN A 60 2.29 18.65 15.78
CA ASN A 60 2.18 19.42 14.55
C ASN A 60 2.88 18.77 13.35
N ILE A 61 2.95 17.44 13.30
CA ILE A 61 3.39 16.72 12.11
C ILE A 61 2.32 16.91 11.03
N PRO A 62 2.68 17.28 9.80
CA PRO A 62 1.72 17.52 8.72
C PRO A 62 0.78 16.32 8.48
N ASP A 63 -0.49 16.60 8.21
CA ASP A 63 -1.52 15.60 7.94
C ASP A 63 -1.15 14.64 6.80
N GLU A 64 -0.44 15.11 5.81
CA GLU A 64 0.09 14.32 4.69
C GLU A 64 0.98 13.15 5.15
N LEU A 65 1.64 13.27 6.30
CA LEU A 65 2.44 12.22 6.90
C LEU A 65 1.62 11.38 7.90
N THR A 66 0.82 12.01 8.75
CA THR A 66 0.07 11.34 9.81
C THR A 66 -1.13 10.55 9.28
N LYS A 67 -1.76 11.02 8.18
CA LYS A 67 -2.95 10.42 7.56
C LYS A 67 -2.64 9.59 6.31
N ARG A 68 -1.36 9.43 5.94
CA ARG A 68 -1.03 8.64 4.76
C ARG A 68 -1.52 7.20 4.87
N HIS A 69 -1.90 6.63 3.74
CA HIS A 69 -2.27 5.22 3.66
C HIS A 69 -1.12 4.31 4.11
N PRO A 70 -1.42 3.10 4.62
CA PRO A 70 -0.37 2.11 4.89
C PRO A 70 0.48 1.87 3.66
N PHE A 71 1.80 1.73 3.87
CA PHE A 71 2.74 1.43 2.81
C PHE A 71 3.57 0.21 3.22
N PRO A 72 3.74 -0.80 2.35
CA PRO A 72 4.41 -2.04 2.69
C PRO A 72 5.91 -1.83 2.95
N GLY A 73 6.47 -2.59 3.90
CA GLY A 73 7.90 -2.55 4.22
C GLY A 73 8.81 -2.82 3.02
N PRO A 74 8.51 -3.81 2.14
CA PRO A 74 9.27 -4.05 0.91
C PRO A 74 9.17 -2.93 -0.14
N GLY A 75 8.30 -1.96 0.06
CA GLY A 75 8.12 -0.85 -0.88
C GLY A 75 7.33 -1.24 -2.12
N LEU A 76 7.61 -0.56 -3.23
CA LEU A 76 6.91 -0.78 -4.51
C LEU A 76 7.17 -2.16 -5.13
N GLY A 77 8.19 -2.89 -4.66
CA GLY A 77 8.52 -4.20 -5.20
C GLY A 77 7.36 -5.18 -5.18
N VAL A 78 6.57 -5.19 -4.11
CA VAL A 78 5.38 -6.08 -3.97
C VAL A 78 4.18 -5.65 -4.82
N ARG A 79 4.31 -4.57 -5.57
CA ARG A 79 3.30 -4.05 -6.50
C ARG A 79 3.71 -4.19 -7.96
N ILE A 80 4.79 -4.93 -8.22
CA ILE A 80 5.24 -5.32 -9.57
C ILE A 80 5.19 -6.83 -9.65
N ILE A 81 4.26 -7.37 -10.41
CA ILE A 81 4.13 -8.82 -10.56
C ILE A 81 5.31 -9.36 -11.37
N GLY A 82 6.12 -10.22 -10.75
CA GLY A 82 7.30 -10.83 -11.35
C GLY A 82 8.57 -10.00 -11.25
N GLU A 83 9.41 -9.98 -12.28
CA GLU A 83 10.73 -9.35 -12.25
C GLU A 83 10.65 -7.83 -12.01
N ILE A 84 11.44 -7.34 -11.06
CA ILE A 84 11.55 -5.90 -10.76
C ILE A 84 12.68 -5.31 -11.61
N THR A 85 12.31 -4.40 -12.51
CA THR A 85 13.27 -3.64 -13.33
C THR A 85 13.09 -2.14 -13.09
N ARG A 86 14.13 -1.36 -13.41
CA ARG A 86 14.07 0.11 -13.29
C ARG A 86 12.92 0.71 -14.10
N GLU A 87 12.69 0.20 -15.32
CA GLU A 87 11.60 0.64 -16.18
C GLU A 87 10.24 0.36 -15.57
N ARG A 88 10.02 -0.86 -15.03
CA ARG A 88 8.78 -1.24 -14.40
C ARG A 88 8.49 -0.43 -13.12
N VAL A 89 9.52 -0.15 -12.33
CA VAL A 89 9.39 0.71 -11.15
C VAL A 89 8.97 2.12 -11.57
N PHE A 90 9.55 2.68 -12.62
CA PHE A 90 9.21 4.00 -13.11
C PHE A 90 7.75 4.07 -13.60
N ILE A 91 7.33 3.10 -14.43
CA ILE A 91 5.93 3.00 -14.89
C ILE A 91 4.95 2.94 -13.71
N LEU A 92 5.26 2.10 -12.71
CA LEU A 92 4.41 1.98 -11.52
C LEU A 92 4.36 3.28 -10.72
N GLN A 93 5.50 3.96 -10.54
CA GLN A 93 5.55 5.23 -9.80
C GLN A 93 4.68 6.30 -10.45
N GLU A 94 4.77 6.46 -11.78
CA GLU A 94 3.95 7.43 -12.52
C GLU A 94 2.45 7.09 -12.41
N ALA A 95 2.10 5.80 -12.56
CA ALA A 95 0.71 5.36 -12.46
C ALA A 95 0.13 5.54 -11.05
N ASP A 96 0.90 5.19 -10.02
CA ASP A 96 0.50 5.33 -8.61
C ASP A 96 0.35 6.80 -8.22
N GLU A 97 1.27 7.67 -8.64
CA GLU A 97 1.21 9.11 -8.41
C GLU A 97 -0.05 9.73 -9.01
N ILE A 98 -0.38 9.39 -10.26
CA ILE A 98 -1.59 9.85 -10.92
C ILE A 98 -2.84 9.39 -10.15
N PHE A 99 -2.87 8.12 -9.74
CA PHE A 99 -3.98 7.56 -9.00
C PHE A 99 -4.20 8.30 -7.68
N ILE A 100 -3.17 8.38 -6.85
CA ILE A 100 -3.24 9.02 -5.53
C ILE A 100 -3.60 10.51 -5.63
N ASN A 101 -3.04 11.22 -6.60
CA ASN A 101 -3.33 12.64 -6.79
C ASN A 101 -4.80 12.87 -7.18
N ILE A 102 -5.37 12.05 -8.06
CA ILE A 102 -6.80 12.15 -8.41
C ILE A 102 -7.69 11.83 -7.21
N LEU A 103 -7.35 10.82 -6.40
CA LEU A 103 -8.11 10.54 -5.18
C LEU A 103 -8.16 11.74 -4.24
N LYS A 104 -7.06 12.48 -4.11
CA LYS A 104 -6.99 13.71 -3.31
C LYS A 104 -7.80 14.86 -3.93
N GLU A 105 -7.67 15.06 -5.25
CA GLU A 105 -8.42 16.07 -6.01
C GLU A 105 -9.93 15.88 -5.90
N GLU A 106 -10.39 14.63 -5.94
CA GLU A 106 -11.82 14.26 -5.88
C GLU A 106 -12.35 14.05 -4.45
N ASN A 107 -11.52 14.29 -3.42
CA ASN A 107 -11.84 14.10 -2.00
C ASN A 107 -12.20 12.65 -1.63
N GLU A 108 -11.68 11.67 -2.36
CA GLU A 108 -11.89 10.25 -2.12
C GLU A 108 -10.81 9.62 -1.22
N TYR A 109 -9.62 10.26 -1.12
CA TYR A 109 -8.45 9.71 -0.44
C TYR A 109 -8.74 9.35 1.03
N ASP A 110 -9.39 10.23 1.78
CA ASP A 110 -9.65 10.02 3.21
C ASP A 110 -10.76 8.99 3.49
N ASN A 111 -11.57 8.63 2.47
CA ASN A 111 -12.59 7.58 2.55
C ASN A 111 -12.02 6.17 2.36
N ILE A 112 -10.77 6.07 1.96
CA ILE A 112 -10.08 4.83 1.60
C ILE A 112 -9.05 4.51 2.67
N TRP A 113 -9.02 3.26 3.13
CA TRP A 113 -8.01 2.81 4.10
C TRP A 113 -6.63 2.64 3.45
N GLN A 114 -6.60 2.06 2.23
CA GLN A 114 -5.38 1.92 1.42
C GLN A 114 -5.74 1.90 -0.06
N ALA A 115 -5.03 2.69 -0.86
CA ALA A 115 -5.11 2.70 -2.32
C ALA A 115 -3.71 2.66 -2.92
N PHE A 116 -3.56 1.95 -4.03
CA PHE A 116 -2.32 1.83 -4.78
C PHE A 116 -2.54 1.26 -6.18
N ALA A 117 -1.57 1.49 -7.06
CA ALA A 117 -1.48 0.84 -8.36
C ALA A 117 -0.61 -0.42 -8.28
N VAL A 118 -0.89 -1.41 -9.13
CA VAL A 118 -0.10 -2.63 -9.33
C VAL A 118 0.26 -2.75 -10.80
N LEU A 119 1.53 -2.94 -11.11
CA LEU A 119 1.98 -3.21 -12.47
C LEU A 119 1.90 -4.70 -12.76
N ILE A 120 1.11 -5.05 -13.77
CA ILE A 120 1.01 -6.40 -14.31
C ILE A 120 1.68 -6.42 -15.68
N PRO A 121 2.88 -7.00 -15.83
CA PRO A 121 3.66 -6.94 -17.05
C PRO A 121 3.17 -7.95 -18.10
N VAL A 122 1.86 -8.00 -18.29
CA VAL A 122 1.20 -8.78 -19.35
C VAL A 122 0.88 -7.83 -20.49
N LYS A 123 1.40 -8.13 -21.67
CA LYS A 123 1.18 -7.32 -22.86
C LYS A 123 -0.25 -7.48 -23.38
N THR A 124 -1.03 -6.42 -23.26
CA THR A 124 -2.39 -6.36 -23.77
C THR A 124 -2.46 -5.57 -25.08
N VAL A 125 -3.41 -5.94 -25.93
CA VAL A 125 -3.66 -5.19 -27.17
C VAL A 125 -4.38 -3.89 -26.86
N GLY A 126 -3.86 -2.80 -27.39
CA GLY A 126 -4.49 -1.49 -27.39
C GLY A 126 -4.45 -0.87 -28.79
N VAL A 127 -5.16 0.24 -28.95
CA VAL A 127 -5.10 1.08 -30.14
C VAL A 127 -4.81 2.52 -29.67
N MET A 128 -3.71 3.08 -30.14
CA MET A 128 -3.33 4.46 -29.89
C MET A 128 -3.10 5.17 -31.24
N GLY A 129 -3.97 6.12 -31.54
CA GLY A 129 -4.08 6.65 -32.90
C GLY A 129 -4.49 5.56 -33.88
N ASP A 130 -3.75 5.42 -34.99
CA ASP A 130 -4.00 4.41 -36.03
C ASP A 130 -3.19 3.12 -35.86
N GLN A 131 -2.47 2.97 -34.74
CA GLN A 131 -1.55 1.85 -34.54
C GLN A 131 -2.01 0.93 -33.41
N ARG A 132 -1.81 -0.38 -33.59
CA ARG A 132 -1.92 -1.35 -32.51
C ARG A 132 -0.72 -1.23 -31.58
N THR A 133 -0.99 -1.21 -30.29
CA THR A 133 0.03 -1.24 -29.24
C THR A 133 -0.08 -2.54 -28.43
N TYR A 134 1.05 -2.96 -27.86
CA TYR A 134 1.14 -4.12 -26.97
C TYR A 134 1.87 -3.66 -25.71
N GLU A 135 1.09 -3.22 -24.72
CA GLU A 135 1.63 -2.58 -23.53
C GLU A 135 1.14 -3.26 -22.24
N ASN A 136 1.73 -2.85 -21.13
CA ASN A 136 1.41 -3.41 -19.83
C ASN A 136 0.01 -2.98 -19.36
N LEU A 137 -0.44 -3.67 -18.33
CA LEU A 137 -1.70 -3.43 -17.63
C LEU A 137 -1.41 -2.89 -16.23
N ILE A 138 -2.15 -1.88 -15.81
CA ILE A 138 -2.20 -1.40 -14.43
C ILE A 138 -3.50 -1.88 -13.78
N ALA A 139 -3.38 -2.53 -12.63
CA ALA A 139 -4.50 -2.77 -11.74
C ALA A 139 -4.53 -1.72 -10.65
N LEU A 140 -5.70 -1.13 -10.40
CA LEU A 140 -5.93 -0.23 -9.28
C LEU A 140 -6.54 -1.03 -8.14
N ARG A 141 -6.00 -0.85 -6.95
CA ARG A 141 -6.51 -1.43 -5.71
C ARG A 141 -6.87 -0.32 -4.76
N ALA A 142 -8.10 -0.29 -4.27
CA ALA A 142 -8.52 0.56 -3.17
C ALA A 142 -9.46 -0.23 -2.25
N VAL A 143 -9.20 -0.18 -0.95
CA VAL A 143 -9.93 -0.96 0.05
C VAL A 143 -10.34 -0.11 1.24
N THR A 144 -11.45 -0.50 1.86
CA THR A 144 -11.86 -0.08 3.20
C THR A 144 -11.55 -1.18 4.20
N SER A 145 -11.06 -0.80 5.36
CA SER A 145 -10.76 -1.72 6.46
C SER A 145 -10.74 -0.95 7.78
N LEU A 146 -10.87 -1.66 8.90
CA LEU A 146 -10.65 -1.10 10.23
C LEU A 146 -9.23 -1.41 10.73
N ASP A 147 -8.78 -2.64 10.54
CA ASP A 147 -7.55 -3.18 11.15
C ASP A 147 -6.59 -3.85 10.13
N GLY A 148 -7.00 -3.94 8.86
CA GLY A 148 -6.25 -4.64 7.81
C GLY A 148 -6.38 -6.17 7.85
N MET A 149 -7.07 -6.75 8.83
CA MET A 149 -7.30 -8.20 8.90
C MET A 149 -8.38 -8.63 7.90
N THR A 150 -9.45 -7.87 7.84
CA THR A 150 -10.49 -7.96 6.80
C THR A 150 -10.55 -6.67 6.02
N ALA A 151 -10.86 -6.74 4.74
CA ALA A 151 -11.02 -5.58 3.89
C ALA A 151 -12.08 -5.83 2.81
N ASP A 152 -12.80 -4.78 2.47
CA ASP A 152 -13.67 -4.80 1.29
C ASP A 152 -13.14 -3.81 0.26
N TRP A 153 -13.41 -4.06 -1.03
CA TRP A 153 -13.02 -3.13 -2.07
C TRP A 153 -13.83 -1.83 -1.98
N TYR A 154 -13.18 -0.71 -2.20
CA TYR A 154 -13.81 0.60 -2.16
C TYR A 154 -14.69 0.81 -3.40
N ARG A 155 -15.95 1.26 -3.23
CA ARG A 155 -16.90 1.53 -4.32
C ARG A 155 -16.59 2.90 -4.92
N MET A 156 -15.49 2.94 -5.67
CA MET A 156 -15.06 4.18 -6.33
C MET A 156 -16.13 4.69 -7.29
N PRO A 157 -16.48 5.99 -7.26
CA PRO A 157 -17.36 6.59 -8.26
C PRO A 157 -16.87 6.34 -9.69
N SER A 158 -17.77 6.00 -10.59
CA SER A 158 -17.43 5.64 -11.98
C SER A 158 -16.71 6.75 -12.73
N GLU A 159 -17.05 8.00 -12.43
CA GLU A 159 -16.44 9.20 -13.00
C GLU A 159 -14.97 9.32 -12.56
N VAL A 160 -14.68 9.03 -11.29
CA VAL A 160 -13.32 9.04 -10.75
C VAL A 160 -12.49 7.93 -11.38
N LEU A 161 -13.03 6.69 -11.48
CA LEU A 161 -12.37 5.59 -12.19
C LEU A 161 -12.05 5.94 -13.64
N SER A 162 -13.01 6.56 -14.34
CA SER A 162 -12.85 7.02 -15.72
C SER A 162 -11.74 8.06 -15.84
N LYS A 163 -11.72 9.06 -14.95
CA LYS A 163 -10.70 10.11 -14.91
C LYS A 163 -9.29 9.50 -14.67
N ILE A 164 -9.17 8.58 -13.70
CA ILE A 164 -7.91 7.91 -13.39
C ILE A 164 -7.41 7.09 -14.59
N SER A 165 -8.27 6.22 -15.13
CA SER A 165 -7.94 5.36 -16.27
C SER A 165 -7.47 6.18 -17.47
N ASN A 166 -8.21 7.21 -17.86
CA ASN A 166 -7.86 8.08 -18.96
C ASN A 166 -6.52 8.79 -18.73
N LYS A 167 -6.30 9.33 -17.52
CA LYS A 167 -5.07 10.04 -17.21
C LYS A 167 -3.85 9.13 -17.20
N ILE A 168 -3.97 7.90 -16.67
CA ILE A 168 -2.88 6.91 -16.69
C ILE A 168 -2.55 6.51 -18.13
N VAL A 169 -3.53 6.08 -18.92
CA VAL A 169 -3.30 5.61 -20.30
C VAL A 169 -2.72 6.71 -21.20
N ASN A 170 -3.09 7.97 -20.98
CA ASN A 170 -2.61 9.08 -21.81
C ASN A 170 -1.23 9.62 -21.37
N ASN A 171 -0.79 9.42 -20.13
CA ASN A 171 0.43 10.04 -19.63
C ASN A 171 1.52 9.04 -19.24
N VAL A 172 1.18 7.78 -18.94
CA VAL A 172 2.15 6.75 -18.55
C VAL A 172 2.53 5.93 -19.78
N ASN A 173 3.74 6.12 -20.25
CA ASN A 173 4.26 5.33 -21.38
C ASN A 173 4.38 3.85 -20.98
N GLY A 174 4.01 2.97 -21.91
CA GLY A 174 4.09 1.52 -21.70
C GLY A 174 2.86 0.92 -20.99
N VAL A 175 1.76 1.68 -20.87
CA VAL A 175 0.48 1.24 -20.32
C VAL A 175 -0.65 1.56 -21.31
N ASN A 176 -1.46 0.57 -21.65
CA ASN A 176 -2.62 0.78 -22.52
C ASN A 176 -3.94 0.27 -21.90
N ARG A 177 -3.90 -0.23 -20.67
CA ARG A 177 -5.09 -0.76 -20.00
C ARG A 177 -5.02 -0.55 -18.49
N VAL A 178 -6.15 -0.15 -17.92
CA VAL A 178 -6.37 -0.05 -16.48
C VAL A 178 -7.55 -0.93 -16.10
N VAL A 179 -7.42 -1.68 -15.01
CA VAL A 179 -8.48 -2.48 -14.39
C VAL A 179 -8.62 -2.11 -12.92
N TYR A 180 -9.76 -2.40 -12.32
CA TYR A 180 -10.02 -2.17 -10.91
C TYR A 180 -10.25 -3.50 -10.18
N ASP A 181 -9.52 -3.77 -9.11
CA ASP A 181 -9.66 -4.98 -8.32
C ASP A 181 -10.81 -4.86 -7.32
N ILE A 182 -11.83 -5.69 -7.51
CA ILE A 182 -13.06 -5.73 -6.71
C ILE A 182 -13.09 -6.92 -5.72
N THR A 183 -11.92 -7.46 -5.39
CA THR A 183 -11.82 -8.63 -4.51
C THR A 183 -11.74 -8.22 -3.04
N SER A 184 -12.57 -8.82 -2.19
CA SER A 184 -12.53 -8.62 -0.74
C SER A 184 -11.44 -9.47 -0.09
N LYS A 185 -11.02 -9.11 1.12
CA LYS A 185 -10.15 -9.92 1.97
C LYS A 185 -10.95 -10.46 3.17
N PRO A 186 -11.09 -11.79 3.35
CA PRO A 186 -10.75 -12.84 2.40
C PRO A 186 -11.66 -12.86 1.16
N PRO A 187 -11.37 -13.62 0.07
CA PRO A 187 -10.26 -14.55 -0.06
C PRO A 187 -8.94 -13.93 -0.55
N GLY A 188 -8.99 -12.73 -1.15
CA GLY A 188 -7.77 -12.05 -1.57
C GLY A 188 -6.99 -11.46 -0.39
N THR A 189 -5.77 -11.00 -0.66
CA THR A 189 -4.99 -10.13 0.24
C THR A 189 -5.22 -8.66 -0.12
N ILE A 190 -4.72 -7.73 0.68
CA ILE A 190 -4.76 -6.30 0.30
C ILE A 190 -3.68 -6.05 -0.74
N GLU A 191 -2.41 -6.29 -0.40
CA GLU A 191 -1.31 -6.29 -1.38
C GLU A 191 -1.38 -7.55 -2.25
N TRP A 192 -0.83 -7.51 -3.45
CA TRP A 192 -0.90 -8.61 -4.42
C TRP A 192 0.24 -9.62 -4.28
N GLU A 193 1.35 -9.23 -3.64
CA GLU A 193 2.48 -10.11 -3.26
C GLU A 193 2.89 -9.91 -1.80
#